data_2fe6acc267bf52fd1bdeaf46009ebddc
#
_entry.id   2fe6acc267bf52fd1bdeaf46009ebddc
#
_cell.length_a   1.000
_cell.length_b   1.000
_cell.length_c   1.000
_cell.angle_alpha   90.00
_cell.angle_beta   90.00
_cell.angle_gamma   90.00
#
_symmetry.space_group_name_H-M   'P 1'
#
loop_
_entity.id
_entity.type
_entity.pdbx_description
1 polymer ?
#
loop_
_entity_poly.entity_id
_entity_poly.type
_entity_poly.pdbx_seq_one_letter_code
_entity_poly.pdbx_strand_id
1 'polypeptide(L)'
;DPRTVAGIAAQVGVDGADEYVDATTLETPEQVADAVRRYHVFGRVKPEQKKQFVIALQEQGHVVAMTGDGVNDTLALKQADCSVAMAAGSDAARNVAQLVLVDNDFASMPKVVAEGRRSINNLQRSASLFLVKTLLSMSLAVLFVLLPWQYPFQPIQMTLISAFTIGIPSFVLALEPNRDRIRGRFLENVIVKSIPGAVCAVLGVLAVNAVGRLALGLGYGQVSTLCVLLVAWVGVMLIVRLSVPFTPIRSALLVVVVGGTVLGATLFHGLFGIVPFTVPMAVLFAACAVAAAALFHWLYGVLGRWHEARLAREA
;
A
#
# COMPACT_ATOMS: atom_id res chain seq x y z
N ASP A 1 -20.59 35.85 15.92
CA ASP A 1 -19.62 36.82 16.45
C ASP A 1 -18.24 36.14 16.61
N PRO A 2 -17.12 36.78 16.16
CA PRO A 2 -15.78 36.19 16.29
C PRO A 2 -15.40 35.83 17.73
N ARG A 3 -15.78 36.61 18.72
CA ARG A 3 -15.53 36.36 20.15
C ARG A 3 -16.21 35.11 20.65
N THR A 4 -17.44 34.85 20.19
CA THR A 4 -18.19 33.63 20.55
C THR A 4 -17.50 32.39 19.97
N VAL A 5 -17.04 32.49 18.71
CA VAL A 5 -16.30 31.40 18.05
C VAL A 5 -14.99 31.13 18.78
N ALA A 6 -14.25 32.18 19.17
CA ALA A 6 -13.01 32.08 19.94
C ALA A 6 -13.23 31.38 21.30
N GLY A 7 -14.29 31.78 22.03
CA GLY A 7 -14.64 31.16 23.30
C GLY A 7 -14.95 29.67 23.18
N ILE A 8 -15.68 29.24 22.13
CA ILE A 8 -15.95 27.83 21.86
C ILE A 8 -14.67 27.10 21.45
N ALA A 9 -13.86 27.71 20.58
CA ALA A 9 -12.61 27.12 20.12
C ALA A 9 -11.65 26.85 21.31
N ALA A 10 -11.57 27.79 22.25
CA ALA A 10 -10.77 27.62 23.48
C ALA A 10 -11.29 26.45 24.35
N GLN A 11 -12.61 26.30 24.48
CA GLN A 11 -13.21 25.20 25.25
C GLN A 11 -12.93 23.83 24.66
N VAL A 12 -12.80 23.70 23.34
CA VAL A 12 -12.49 22.46 22.64
C VAL A 12 -10.99 22.25 22.40
N GLY A 13 -10.14 23.18 22.88
CA GLY A 13 -8.68 23.05 22.87
C GLY A 13 -8.03 23.35 21.51
N VAL A 14 -8.59 24.30 20.74
CA VAL A 14 -7.94 24.80 19.52
C VAL A 14 -6.77 25.70 19.93
N ASP A 15 -5.57 25.37 19.44
CA ASP A 15 -4.38 26.20 19.68
C ASP A 15 -4.54 27.61 19.10
N GLY A 16 -4.15 28.65 19.85
CA GLY A 16 -4.27 30.04 19.43
C GLY A 16 -5.72 30.55 19.36
N ALA A 17 -6.66 29.93 20.07
CA ALA A 17 -8.08 30.27 20.04
C ALA A 17 -8.41 31.69 20.54
N ASP A 18 -7.52 32.30 21.33
CA ASP A 18 -7.60 33.68 21.82
C ASP A 18 -7.29 34.72 20.75
N GLU A 19 -6.57 34.31 19.68
CA GLU A 19 -6.31 35.13 18.51
C GLU A 19 -7.31 34.80 17.40
N TYR A 20 -8.22 35.72 17.10
CA TYR A 20 -9.29 35.53 16.13
C TYR A 20 -9.42 36.69 15.15
N VAL A 21 -10.00 36.42 13.99
CA VAL A 21 -10.25 37.43 12.93
C VAL A 21 -11.72 37.54 12.61
N ASP A 22 -12.19 38.78 12.43
CA ASP A 22 -13.47 39.05 11.79
C ASP A 22 -13.28 39.00 10.27
N ALA A 23 -13.81 37.96 9.62
CA ALA A 23 -13.63 37.75 8.19
C ALA A 23 -14.26 38.85 7.32
N THR A 24 -15.11 39.68 7.88
CA THR A 24 -15.64 40.85 7.15
C THR A 24 -14.60 41.93 6.86
N THR A 25 -13.45 41.89 7.57
CA THR A 25 -12.31 42.78 7.32
C THR A 25 -11.35 42.28 6.23
N LEU A 26 -11.53 41.05 5.76
CA LEU A 26 -10.70 40.43 4.73
C LEU A 26 -11.39 40.65 3.37
N GLU A 27 -10.88 41.62 2.60
CA GLU A 27 -11.49 42.04 1.33
C GLU A 27 -10.81 41.39 0.12
N THR A 28 -9.52 41.03 0.22
CA THR A 28 -8.77 40.50 -0.91
C THR A 28 -8.27 39.06 -0.64
N PRO A 29 -8.03 38.25 -1.69
CA PRO A 29 -7.47 36.91 -1.54
C PRO A 29 -6.13 36.88 -0.81
N GLU A 30 -5.29 37.92 -0.99
CA GLU A 30 -3.98 38.04 -0.33
C GLU A 30 -4.13 38.20 1.17
N GLN A 31 -5.13 39.05 1.59
CA GLN A 31 -5.45 39.23 3.00
C GLN A 31 -5.96 37.91 3.62
N VAL A 32 -6.76 37.13 2.88
CA VAL A 32 -7.22 35.81 3.30
C VAL A 32 -6.01 34.85 3.45
N ALA A 33 -5.12 34.81 2.46
CA ALA A 33 -3.93 33.95 2.50
C ALA A 33 -3.01 34.28 3.68
N ASP A 34 -2.82 35.55 4.00
CA ASP A 34 -2.04 35.98 5.16
C ASP A 34 -2.75 35.67 6.48
N ALA A 35 -4.06 35.85 6.54
CA ALA A 35 -4.84 35.56 7.73
C ALA A 35 -4.81 34.07 8.10
N VAL A 36 -4.99 33.16 7.14
CA VAL A 36 -4.98 31.70 7.41
C VAL A 36 -3.60 31.15 7.81
N ARG A 37 -2.53 31.92 7.58
CA ARG A 37 -1.17 31.59 8.08
C ARG A 37 -1.00 31.87 9.57
N ARG A 38 -1.73 32.85 10.09
CA ARG A 38 -1.52 33.41 11.44
C ARG A 38 -2.61 32.99 12.42
N TYR A 39 -3.83 32.86 11.94
CA TYR A 39 -5.01 32.67 12.78
C TYR A 39 -5.69 31.34 12.50
N HIS A 40 -6.24 30.74 13.55
CA HIS A 40 -6.98 29.49 13.47
C HIS A 40 -8.50 29.70 13.66
N VAL A 41 -8.90 30.87 14.14
CA VAL A 41 -10.31 31.19 14.46
C VAL A 41 -10.81 32.39 13.65
N PHE A 42 -11.86 32.15 12.88
CA PHE A 42 -12.48 33.14 12.01
C PHE A 42 -13.99 33.25 12.31
N GLY A 43 -14.48 34.46 12.45
CA GLY A 43 -15.91 34.71 12.61
C GLY A 43 -16.50 35.44 11.42
N ARG A 44 -17.84 35.40 11.24
CA ARG A 44 -18.60 36.08 10.17
C ARG A 44 -18.12 35.77 8.74
N VAL A 45 -17.71 34.54 8.51
CA VAL A 45 -17.17 34.08 7.23
C VAL A 45 -18.28 33.90 6.22
N LYS A 46 -18.14 34.51 5.02
CA LYS A 46 -19.04 34.31 3.89
C LYS A 46 -18.76 32.96 3.17
N PRO A 47 -19.75 32.40 2.45
CA PRO A 47 -19.55 31.14 1.72
C PRO A 47 -18.35 31.16 0.75
N GLU A 48 -18.18 32.26 0.03
CA GLU A 48 -17.07 32.45 -0.92
C GLU A 48 -15.73 32.51 -0.19
N GLN A 49 -15.67 33.13 0.99
CA GLN A 49 -14.45 33.18 1.81
C GLN A 49 -14.09 31.82 2.37
N LYS A 50 -15.07 30.96 2.75
CA LYS A 50 -14.79 29.58 3.15
C LYS A 50 -14.05 28.82 2.05
N LYS A 51 -14.47 28.97 0.79
CA LYS A 51 -13.77 28.40 -0.35
C LYS A 51 -12.36 28.99 -0.51
N GLN A 52 -12.20 30.31 -0.35
CA GLN A 52 -10.89 30.97 -0.42
C GLN A 52 -9.94 30.50 0.68
N PHE A 53 -10.42 30.21 1.89
CA PHE A 53 -9.61 29.63 2.97
C PHE A 53 -9.06 28.25 2.57
N VAL A 54 -9.91 27.41 1.98
CA VAL A 54 -9.48 26.10 1.48
C VAL A 54 -8.40 26.25 0.41
N ILE A 55 -8.61 27.14 -0.58
CA ILE A 55 -7.64 27.39 -1.65
C ILE A 55 -6.32 27.90 -1.06
N ALA A 56 -6.36 28.89 -0.17
CA ALA A 56 -5.16 29.47 0.44
C ALA A 56 -4.34 28.45 1.23
N LEU A 57 -4.99 27.49 1.91
CA LEU A 57 -4.31 26.39 2.59
C LEU A 57 -3.72 25.39 1.59
N GLN A 58 -4.45 25.07 0.51
CA GLN A 58 -3.95 24.19 -0.56
C GLN A 58 -2.73 24.78 -1.28
N GLU A 59 -2.73 26.08 -1.55
CA GLU A 59 -1.58 26.80 -2.15
C GLU A 59 -0.34 26.79 -1.24
N GLN A 60 -0.53 26.67 0.08
CA GLN A 60 0.56 26.46 1.05
C GLN A 60 1.06 25.00 1.10
N GLY A 61 0.50 24.11 0.28
CA GLY A 61 0.87 22.69 0.22
C GLY A 61 0.16 21.80 1.24
N HIS A 62 -0.87 22.30 1.93
CA HIS A 62 -1.69 21.50 2.84
C HIS A 62 -2.72 20.65 2.10
N VAL A 63 -2.99 19.46 2.62
CA VAL A 63 -4.16 18.65 2.24
C VAL A 63 -5.28 19.01 3.19
N VAL A 64 -6.36 19.60 2.64
CA VAL A 64 -7.42 20.23 3.40
C VAL A 64 -8.64 19.34 3.51
N ALA A 65 -9.05 19.03 4.75
CA ALA A 65 -10.36 18.45 5.03
C ALA A 65 -11.35 19.56 5.45
N MET A 66 -12.52 19.59 4.82
CA MET A 66 -13.62 20.53 5.13
C MET A 66 -14.81 19.77 5.70
N THR A 67 -15.30 20.22 6.86
CA THR A 67 -16.56 19.74 7.42
C THR A 67 -17.60 20.83 7.39
N GLY A 68 -18.80 20.51 6.92
CA GLY A 68 -19.91 21.47 6.86
C GLY A 68 -21.25 20.75 6.77
N ASP A 69 -22.31 21.40 7.24
CA ASP A 69 -23.68 20.89 7.29
C ASP A 69 -24.70 21.75 6.51
N GLY A 70 -24.31 22.96 6.14
CA GLY A 70 -25.16 23.93 5.50
C GLY A 70 -24.98 24.06 4.00
N VAL A 71 -25.97 24.69 3.33
CA VAL A 71 -25.89 25.05 1.92
C VAL A 71 -24.70 26.00 1.67
N ASN A 72 -24.40 26.85 2.65
CA ASN A 72 -23.32 27.83 2.62
C ASN A 72 -21.91 27.19 2.60
N ASP A 73 -21.81 25.92 2.92
CA ASP A 73 -20.55 25.18 2.95
C ASP A 73 -20.24 24.46 1.62
N THR A 74 -21.23 24.36 0.74
CA THR A 74 -21.17 23.59 -0.51
C THR A 74 -19.95 23.93 -1.37
N LEU A 75 -19.63 25.24 -1.51
CA LEU A 75 -18.48 25.68 -2.31
C LEU A 75 -17.14 25.25 -1.70
N ALA A 76 -17.01 25.34 -0.38
CA ALA A 76 -15.81 24.93 0.33
C ALA A 76 -15.68 23.39 0.40
N LEU A 77 -16.78 22.67 0.64
CA LEU A 77 -16.84 21.21 0.59
C LEU A 77 -16.40 20.68 -0.78
N LYS A 78 -16.84 21.31 -1.86
CA LYS A 78 -16.48 20.91 -3.23
C LYS A 78 -15.03 21.21 -3.58
N GLN A 79 -14.42 22.23 -2.96
CA GLN A 79 -13.04 22.62 -3.18
C GLN A 79 -12.05 21.77 -2.38
N ALA A 80 -12.43 21.31 -1.20
CA ALA A 80 -11.54 20.58 -0.28
C ALA A 80 -11.08 19.23 -0.86
N ASP A 81 -9.89 18.79 -0.43
CA ASP A 81 -9.34 17.49 -0.80
C ASP A 81 -10.13 16.32 -0.16
N CYS A 82 -10.70 16.55 1.02
CA CYS A 82 -11.63 15.66 1.69
C CYS A 82 -12.79 16.45 2.26
N SER A 83 -14.01 16.09 1.91
CA SER A 83 -15.21 16.76 2.39
C SER A 83 -16.12 15.85 3.20
N VAL A 84 -16.58 16.37 4.35
CA VAL A 84 -17.40 15.64 5.33
C VAL A 84 -18.68 16.43 5.60
N ALA A 85 -19.83 15.78 5.47
CA ALA A 85 -21.12 16.35 5.86
C ALA A 85 -21.77 15.56 7.00
N MET A 86 -22.65 16.22 7.73
CA MET A 86 -23.51 15.55 8.71
C MET A 86 -24.78 15.02 8.04
N ALA A 87 -25.31 13.87 8.49
CA ALA A 87 -26.54 13.32 7.92
C ALA A 87 -27.75 14.25 8.17
N ALA A 88 -27.78 14.95 9.30
CA ALA A 88 -28.78 15.97 9.60
C ALA A 88 -28.59 17.31 8.85
N GLY A 89 -27.48 17.47 8.12
CA GLY A 89 -27.20 18.65 7.34
C GLY A 89 -28.08 18.77 6.10
N SER A 90 -27.84 19.82 5.31
CA SER A 90 -28.61 20.08 4.08
C SER A 90 -28.34 19.01 3.02
N ASP A 91 -29.35 18.75 2.16
CA ASP A 91 -29.19 17.87 0.99
C ASP A 91 -28.06 18.34 0.07
N ALA A 92 -27.90 19.65 -0.07
CA ALA A 92 -26.85 20.23 -0.89
C ALA A 92 -25.44 19.90 -0.35
N ALA A 93 -25.23 19.96 0.97
CA ALA A 93 -23.96 19.56 1.61
C ALA A 93 -23.72 18.06 1.48
N ARG A 94 -24.74 17.22 1.75
CA ARG A 94 -24.62 15.78 1.63
C ARG A 94 -24.30 15.30 0.20
N ASN A 95 -24.90 15.93 -0.81
CA ASN A 95 -24.69 15.55 -2.21
C ASN A 95 -23.31 15.89 -2.76
N VAL A 96 -22.61 16.86 -2.17
CA VAL A 96 -21.25 17.24 -2.60
C VAL A 96 -20.15 16.68 -1.72
N ALA A 97 -20.47 16.25 -0.51
CA ALA A 97 -19.49 15.68 0.40
C ALA A 97 -19.07 14.27 -0.02
N GLN A 98 -17.79 13.97 0.17
CA GLN A 98 -17.23 12.63 -0.08
C GLN A 98 -17.57 11.64 1.03
N LEU A 99 -17.77 12.15 2.25
CA LEU A 99 -18.15 11.37 3.43
C LEU A 99 -19.38 12.01 4.09
N VAL A 100 -20.28 11.15 4.60
CA VAL A 100 -21.43 11.60 5.40
C VAL A 100 -21.40 10.85 6.73
N LEU A 101 -21.36 11.61 7.84
CA LEU A 101 -21.44 11.06 9.20
C LEU A 101 -22.90 10.78 9.54
N VAL A 102 -23.28 9.50 9.52
CA VAL A 102 -24.66 9.05 9.69
C VAL A 102 -25.14 9.22 11.13
N ASP A 103 -24.25 9.12 12.09
CA ASP A 103 -24.50 9.32 13.53
C ASP A 103 -24.53 10.80 13.95
N ASN A 104 -24.25 11.72 13.02
CA ASN A 104 -24.15 13.17 13.28
C ASN A 104 -23.14 13.53 14.38
N ASP A 105 -22.19 12.66 14.67
CA ASP A 105 -21.18 12.87 15.70
C ASP A 105 -19.78 12.98 15.08
N PHE A 106 -19.20 14.18 15.19
CA PHE A 106 -17.82 14.43 14.71
C PHE A 106 -16.77 13.59 15.47
N ALA A 107 -17.08 13.13 16.71
CA ALA A 107 -16.23 12.24 17.47
C ALA A 107 -16.01 10.87 16.79
N SER A 108 -16.79 10.53 15.77
CA SER A 108 -16.59 9.35 14.91
C SER A 108 -15.42 9.50 13.92
N MET A 109 -14.94 10.72 13.63
CA MET A 109 -13.86 10.96 12.66
C MET A 109 -12.56 10.19 12.96
N PRO A 110 -12.07 10.05 14.19
CA PRO A 110 -10.90 9.20 14.48
C PRO A 110 -11.08 7.75 14.02
N LYS A 111 -12.30 7.20 14.11
CA LYS A 111 -12.63 5.84 13.63
C LYS A 111 -12.56 5.79 12.09
N VAL A 112 -13.09 6.80 11.40
CA VAL A 112 -13.05 6.92 9.94
C VAL A 112 -11.59 6.97 9.46
N VAL A 113 -10.76 7.81 10.08
CA VAL A 113 -9.33 7.91 9.77
C VAL A 113 -8.60 6.59 10.02
N ALA A 114 -8.91 5.91 11.14
CA ALA A 114 -8.32 4.61 11.47
C ALA A 114 -8.69 3.54 10.43
N GLU A 115 -9.93 3.54 9.93
CA GLU A 115 -10.40 2.62 8.90
C GLU A 115 -9.78 2.94 7.53
N GLY A 116 -9.64 4.22 7.18
CA GLY A 116 -8.92 4.65 5.99
C GLY A 116 -7.45 4.18 6.01
N ARG A 117 -6.76 4.34 7.13
CA ARG A 117 -5.40 3.82 7.33
C ARG A 117 -5.33 2.30 7.17
N ARG A 118 -6.27 1.57 7.78
CA ARG A 118 -6.38 0.11 7.64
C ARG A 118 -6.50 -0.28 6.16
N SER A 119 -7.43 0.33 5.45
CA SER A 119 -7.70 0.03 4.04
C SER A 119 -6.47 0.28 3.17
N ILE A 120 -5.80 1.43 3.29
CA ILE A 120 -4.62 1.75 2.48
C ILE A 120 -3.43 0.85 2.82
N ASN A 121 -3.15 0.62 4.12
CA ASN A 121 -2.06 -0.26 4.54
C ASN A 121 -2.24 -1.69 4.01
N ASN A 122 -3.45 -2.22 4.09
CA ASN A 122 -3.77 -3.57 3.61
C ASN A 122 -3.71 -3.63 2.08
N LEU A 123 -4.23 -2.61 1.40
CA LEU A 123 -4.15 -2.52 -0.06
C LEU A 123 -2.70 -2.44 -0.55
N GLN A 124 -1.81 -1.69 0.13
CA GLN A 124 -0.39 -1.65 -0.21
C GLN A 124 0.28 -3.02 -0.10
N ARG A 125 -0.04 -3.80 0.94
CA ARG A 125 0.49 -5.16 1.12
C ARG A 125 0.03 -6.08 -0.01
N SER A 126 -1.26 -6.12 -0.28
CA SER A 126 -1.82 -6.92 -1.38
C SER A 126 -1.26 -6.51 -2.74
N ALA A 127 -1.23 -5.21 -3.02
CA ALA A 127 -0.68 -4.67 -4.27
C ALA A 127 0.80 -5.05 -4.46
N SER A 128 1.59 -5.11 -3.38
CA SER A 128 2.98 -5.53 -3.46
C SER A 128 3.13 -6.99 -3.88
N LEU A 129 2.28 -7.90 -3.38
CA LEU A 129 2.27 -9.31 -3.79
C LEU A 129 1.90 -9.48 -5.26
N PHE A 130 0.85 -8.77 -5.72
CA PHE A 130 0.45 -8.80 -7.12
C PHE A 130 1.50 -8.20 -8.05
N LEU A 131 2.14 -7.10 -7.64
CA LEU A 131 3.13 -6.41 -8.48
C LEU A 131 4.38 -7.28 -8.70
N VAL A 132 4.84 -8.04 -7.69
CA VAL A 132 5.95 -8.99 -7.87
C VAL A 132 5.65 -9.99 -8.98
N LYS A 133 4.45 -10.58 -8.99
CA LYS A 133 4.04 -11.52 -10.04
C LYS A 133 3.97 -10.86 -11.42
N THR A 134 3.42 -9.66 -11.49
CA THR A 134 3.31 -8.92 -12.75
C THR A 134 4.69 -8.59 -13.30
N LEU A 135 5.59 -8.06 -12.47
CA LEU A 135 6.97 -7.75 -12.86
C LEU A 135 7.72 -9.02 -13.29
N LEU A 136 7.58 -10.13 -12.54
CA LEU A 136 8.15 -11.42 -12.91
C LEU A 136 7.66 -11.87 -14.28
N SER A 137 6.34 -11.92 -14.48
CA SER A 137 5.74 -12.40 -15.73
C SER A 137 6.13 -11.55 -16.95
N MET A 138 6.10 -10.21 -16.81
CA MET A 138 6.51 -9.29 -17.87
C MET A 138 7.99 -9.45 -18.21
N SER A 139 8.86 -9.47 -17.18
CA SER A 139 10.31 -9.60 -17.40
C SER A 139 10.65 -10.93 -18.06
N LEU A 140 10.07 -12.02 -17.60
CA LEU A 140 10.31 -13.34 -18.19
C LEU A 140 9.72 -13.44 -19.61
N ALA A 141 8.55 -12.86 -19.87
CA ALA A 141 7.99 -12.85 -21.22
C ALA A 141 8.95 -12.20 -22.23
N VAL A 142 9.51 -11.04 -21.87
CA VAL A 142 10.50 -10.34 -22.72
C VAL A 142 11.80 -11.14 -22.83
N LEU A 143 12.34 -11.62 -21.72
CA LEU A 143 13.64 -12.33 -21.71
C LEU A 143 13.57 -13.64 -22.48
N PHE A 144 12.53 -14.44 -22.34
CA PHE A 144 12.41 -15.73 -23.01
C PHE A 144 12.04 -15.63 -24.50
N VAL A 145 11.62 -14.46 -25.00
CA VAL A 145 11.59 -14.18 -26.43
C VAL A 145 13.00 -14.02 -27.01
N LEU A 146 13.93 -13.46 -26.22
CA LEU A 146 15.31 -13.19 -26.64
C LEU A 146 16.26 -14.39 -26.38
N LEU A 147 15.91 -15.27 -25.45
CA LEU A 147 16.73 -16.41 -25.06
C LEU A 147 16.33 -17.66 -25.86
N PRO A 148 17.28 -18.54 -26.19
CA PRO A 148 17.01 -19.78 -26.94
C PRO A 148 16.38 -20.86 -26.06
N TRP A 149 15.78 -20.52 -24.94
CA TRP A 149 15.20 -21.44 -23.97
C TRP A 149 13.68 -21.42 -24.00
N GLN A 150 13.09 -22.60 -23.80
CA GLN A 150 11.65 -22.72 -23.63
C GLN A 150 11.23 -22.06 -22.31
N TYR A 151 10.08 -21.33 -22.33
CA TYR A 151 9.50 -20.71 -21.15
C TYR A 151 9.28 -21.72 -20.01
N PRO A 152 9.76 -21.46 -18.79
CA PRO A 152 9.92 -22.51 -17.76
C PRO A 152 8.63 -22.85 -17.01
N PHE A 153 7.54 -22.10 -17.18
CA PHE A 153 6.32 -22.32 -16.43
C PHE A 153 5.19 -22.89 -17.26
N GLN A 154 4.44 -23.82 -16.67
CA GLN A 154 3.12 -24.23 -17.16
C GLN A 154 2.03 -23.45 -16.44
N PRO A 155 0.86 -23.18 -17.10
CA PRO A 155 -0.23 -22.42 -16.47
C PRO A 155 -0.70 -23.00 -15.13
N ILE A 156 -0.79 -24.32 -15.01
CA ILE A 156 -1.21 -25.01 -13.79
C ILE A 156 -0.25 -24.79 -12.60
N GLN A 157 1.05 -24.71 -12.86
CA GLN A 157 2.08 -24.42 -11.86
C GLN A 157 1.94 -22.99 -11.31
N MET A 158 1.59 -22.04 -12.20
CA MET A 158 1.34 -20.65 -11.78
C MET A 158 0.09 -20.51 -10.89
N THR A 159 -0.84 -21.46 -10.97
CA THR A 159 -2.00 -21.52 -10.06
C THR A 159 -1.56 -21.84 -8.63
N LEU A 160 -0.65 -22.82 -8.45
CA LEU A 160 -0.09 -23.15 -7.14
C LEU A 160 0.57 -21.92 -6.49
N ILE A 161 1.47 -21.25 -7.24
CA ILE A 161 2.14 -20.02 -6.77
C ILE A 161 1.10 -18.96 -6.42
N SER A 162 0.17 -18.68 -7.35
CA SER A 162 -0.82 -17.61 -7.17
C SER A 162 -1.74 -17.85 -5.98
N ALA A 163 -2.16 -19.07 -5.73
CA ALA A 163 -3.04 -19.39 -4.61
C ALA A 163 -2.33 -19.15 -3.27
N PHE A 164 -1.14 -19.73 -3.08
CA PHE A 164 -0.47 -19.73 -1.79
C PHE A 164 0.41 -18.51 -1.55
N THR A 165 1.00 -17.88 -2.57
CA THR A 165 1.88 -16.72 -2.35
C THR A 165 1.21 -15.38 -2.61
N ILE A 166 0.01 -15.35 -3.19
CA ILE A 166 -0.72 -14.11 -3.49
C ILE A 166 -2.13 -14.14 -2.94
N GLY A 167 -2.98 -15.08 -3.39
CA GLY A 167 -4.42 -15.08 -3.11
C GLY A 167 -4.74 -15.18 -1.62
N ILE A 168 -4.31 -16.27 -0.98
CA ILE A 168 -4.53 -16.49 0.47
C ILE A 168 -3.88 -15.37 1.30
N PRO A 169 -2.59 -14.99 1.08
CA PRO A 169 -1.99 -13.91 1.84
C PRO A 169 -2.68 -12.56 1.65
N SER A 170 -3.05 -12.20 0.42
CA SER A 170 -3.74 -10.94 0.15
C SER A 170 -5.08 -10.86 0.87
N PHE A 171 -5.85 -11.97 0.87
CA PHE A 171 -7.13 -12.03 1.55
C PHE A 171 -6.98 -11.91 3.08
N VAL A 172 -6.09 -12.71 3.67
CA VAL A 172 -5.88 -12.69 5.14
C VAL A 172 -5.32 -11.35 5.61
N LEU A 173 -4.34 -10.80 4.90
CA LEU A 173 -3.76 -9.49 5.24
C LEU A 173 -4.75 -8.33 5.04
N ALA A 174 -5.73 -8.45 4.12
CA ALA A 174 -6.77 -7.46 3.94
C ALA A 174 -7.75 -7.36 5.11
N LEU A 175 -7.93 -8.46 5.86
CA LEU A 175 -8.81 -8.50 7.05
C LEU A 175 -8.14 -7.95 8.31
N GLU A 176 -6.83 -7.73 8.29
CA GLU A 176 -6.06 -7.37 9.47
C GLU A 176 -6.27 -5.90 9.88
N PRO A 177 -6.41 -5.58 11.19
CA PRO A 177 -6.56 -4.22 11.69
C PRO A 177 -5.22 -3.49 11.75
N ASN A 178 -4.68 -3.05 10.60
CA ASN A 178 -3.47 -2.23 10.54
C ASN A 178 -3.83 -0.74 10.45
N ARG A 179 -3.66 -0.02 11.54
CA ARG A 179 -3.97 1.41 11.69
C ARG A 179 -2.73 2.31 11.73
N ASP A 180 -1.56 1.79 11.35
CA ASP A 180 -0.32 2.55 11.37
C ASP A 180 -0.41 3.79 10.47
N ARG A 181 0.27 4.86 10.87
CA ARG A 181 0.31 6.09 10.08
C ARG A 181 0.98 5.82 8.72
N ILE A 182 0.26 6.13 7.65
CA ILE A 182 0.77 6.02 6.29
C ILE A 182 1.78 7.15 6.06
N ARG A 183 2.95 6.79 5.52
CA ARG A 183 3.99 7.74 5.12
C ARG A 183 4.31 7.54 3.65
N GLY A 184 4.62 8.64 2.96
CA GLY A 184 4.95 8.62 1.54
C GLY A 184 3.79 8.30 0.62
N ARG A 185 4.09 8.14 -0.67
CA ARG A 185 3.11 7.89 -1.72
C ARG A 185 2.79 6.40 -1.84
N PHE A 186 1.52 6.08 -2.08
CA PHE A 186 1.03 4.70 -2.21
C PHE A 186 1.87 3.87 -3.21
N LEU A 187 2.01 4.36 -4.44
CA LEU A 187 2.68 3.64 -5.51
C LEU A 187 4.17 3.42 -5.22
N GLU A 188 4.85 4.40 -4.66
CA GLU A 188 6.25 4.30 -4.25
C GLU A 188 6.47 3.21 -3.21
N ASN A 189 5.63 3.19 -2.17
CA ASN A 189 5.67 2.17 -1.14
C ASN A 189 5.47 0.75 -1.71
N VAL A 190 4.55 0.59 -2.66
CA VAL A 190 4.29 -0.69 -3.33
C VAL A 190 5.49 -1.12 -4.19
N ILE A 191 6.06 -0.21 -4.98
CA ILE A 191 7.20 -0.48 -5.87
C ILE A 191 8.43 -0.87 -5.04
N VAL A 192 8.79 -0.08 -4.02
CA VAL A 192 9.97 -0.35 -3.17
C VAL A 192 9.89 -1.71 -2.49
N LYS A 193 8.71 -2.12 -2.05
CA LYS A 193 8.48 -3.43 -1.44
C LYS A 193 8.50 -4.59 -2.44
N SER A 194 8.14 -4.34 -3.70
CA SER A 194 7.98 -5.38 -4.73
C SER A 194 9.26 -5.67 -5.51
N ILE A 195 10.08 -4.65 -5.80
CA ILE A 195 11.29 -4.80 -6.62
C ILE A 195 12.24 -5.91 -6.11
N PRO A 196 12.57 -6.01 -4.80
CA PRO A 196 13.47 -7.05 -4.33
C PRO A 196 12.97 -8.46 -4.68
N GLY A 197 11.67 -8.72 -4.49
CA GLY A 197 11.06 -10.00 -4.82
C GLY A 197 11.09 -10.29 -6.32
N ALA A 198 10.71 -9.31 -7.14
CA ALA A 198 10.68 -9.47 -8.60
C ALA A 198 12.08 -9.74 -9.16
N VAL A 199 13.09 -8.95 -8.77
CA VAL A 199 14.48 -9.11 -9.21
C VAL A 199 15.03 -10.47 -8.79
N CYS A 200 14.85 -10.87 -7.54
CA CYS A 200 15.31 -12.18 -7.06
C CYS A 200 14.64 -13.34 -7.79
N ALA A 201 13.33 -13.24 -8.06
CA ALA A 201 12.62 -14.27 -8.79
C ALA A 201 13.10 -14.38 -10.25
N VAL A 202 13.26 -13.25 -10.95
CA VAL A 202 13.75 -13.22 -12.35
C VAL A 202 15.16 -13.80 -12.44
N LEU A 203 16.10 -13.28 -11.64
CA LEU A 203 17.48 -13.75 -11.64
C LEU A 203 17.59 -15.24 -11.23
N GLY A 204 16.81 -15.66 -10.25
CA GLY A 204 16.75 -17.05 -9.84
C GLY A 204 16.26 -17.99 -10.93
N VAL A 205 15.18 -17.60 -11.64
CA VAL A 205 14.67 -18.37 -12.79
C VAL A 205 15.72 -18.47 -13.91
N LEU A 206 16.41 -17.36 -14.22
CA LEU A 206 17.48 -17.37 -15.22
C LEU A 206 18.66 -18.26 -14.78
N ALA A 207 19.08 -18.17 -13.52
CA ALA A 207 20.16 -18.99 -12.97
C ALA A 207 19.82 -20.49 -13.01
N VAL A 208 18.60 -20.86 -12.60
CA VAL A 208 18.13 -22.25 -12.68
C VAL A 208 18.11 -22.75 -14.12
N ASN A 209 17.65 -21.96 -15.09
CA ASN A 209 17.66 -22.34 -16.49
C ASN A 209 19.08 -22.48 -17.04
N ALA A 210 19.97 -21.51 -16.76
CA ALA A 210 21.35 -21.55 -17.23
C ALA A 210 22.12 -22.74 -16.64
N VAL A 211 22.19 -22.84 -15.32
CA VAL A 211 22.96 -23.92 -14.63
C VAL A 211 22.29 -25.28 -14.84
N GLY A 212 20.97 -25.37 -14.70
CA GLY A 212 20.24 -26.62 -14.83
C GLY A 212 20.40 -27.24 -16.21
N ARG A 213 20.23 -26.45 -17.28
CA ARG A 213 20.30 -26.94 -18.65
C ARG A 213 21.74 -27.10 -19.15
N LEU A 214 22.60 -26.10 -18.93
CA LEU A 214 23.94 -26.03 -19.53
C LEU A 214 24.99 -26.85 -18.74
N ALA A 215 24.92 -26.80 -17.39
CA ALA A 215 25.92 -27.48 -16.55
C ALA A 215 25.44 -28.86 -16.06
N LEU A 216 24.15 -29.02 -15.75
CA LEU A 216 23.63 -30.27 -15.16
C LEU A 216 22.84 -31.13 -16.17
N GLY A 217 22.57 -30.65 -17.38
CA GLY A 217 21.81 -31.38 -18.40
C GLY A 217 20.35 -31.71 -18.00
N LEU A 218 19.77 -30.95 -17.11
CA LEU A 218 18.39 -31.20 -16.61
C LEU A 218 17.36 -31.03 -17.71
N GLY A 219 16.36 -31.91 -17.75
CA GLY A 219 15.24 -31.84 -18.64
C GLY A 219 14.27 -30.72 -18.28
N TYR A 220 13.37 -30.39 -19.22
CA TYR A 220 12.39 -29.30 -19.07
C TYR A 220 11.59 -29.42 -17.76
N GLY A 221 11.00 -30.59 -17.45
CA GLY A 221 10.18 -30.77 -16.25
C GLY A 221 10.96 -30.52 -14.94
N GLN A 222 12.24 -30.89 -14.90
CA GLN A 222 13.11 -30.67 -13.75
C GLN A 222 13.41 -29.18 -13.57
N VAL A 223 13.79 -28.48 -14.63
CA VAL A 223 14.04 -27.03 -14.61
C VAL A 223 12.77 -26.27 -14.25
N SER A 224 11.63 -26.64 -14.84
CA SER A 224 10.32 -26.06 -14.54
C SER A 224 9.97 -26.20 -13.05
N THR A 225 10.11 -27.40 -12.49
CA THR A 225 9.89 -27.67 -11.05
C THR A 225 10.76 -26.76 -10.16
N LEU A 226 12.06 -26.67 -10.46
CA LEU A 226 12.97 -25.80 -9.71
C LEU A 226 12.59 -24.33 -9.78
N CYS A 227 12.19 -23.84 -10.96
CA CYS A 227 11.73 -22.47 -11.15
C CYS A 227 10.47 -22.19 -10.33
N VAL A 228 9.49 -23.08 -10.33
CA VAL A 228 8.22 -22.94 -9.56
C VAL A 228 8.52 -22.85 -8.07
N LEU A 229 9.32 -23.76 -7.54
CA LEU A 229 9.63 -23.80 -6.11
C LEU A 229 10.52 -22.62 -5.68
N LEU A 230 11.42 -22.15 -6.54
CA LEU A 230 12.22 -20.95 -6.26
C LEU A 230 11.38 -19.67 -6.24
N VAL A 231 10.43 -19.52 -7.16
CA VAL A 231 9.49 -18.39 -7.14
C VAL A 231 8.58 -18.46 -5.91
N ALA A 232 8.10 -19.65 -5.54
CA ALA A 232 7.35 -19.83 -4.29
C ALA A 232 8.18 -19.44 -3.06
N TRP A 233 9.47 -19.84 -3.01
CA TRP A 233 10.41 -19.46 -1.95
C TRP A 233 10.55 -17.93 -1.83
N VAL A 234 10.75 -17.22 -2.97
CA VAL A 234 10.82 -15.76 -2.99
C VAL A 234 9.50 -15.15 -2.51
N GLY A 235 8.36 -15.72 -2.89
CA GLY A 235 7.05 -15.33 -2.41
C GLY A 235 6.91 -15.45 -0.89
N VAL A 236 7.38 -16.57 -0.31
CA VAL A 236 7.41 -16.76 1.15
C VAL A 236 8.28 -15.70 1.83
N MET A 237 9.46 -15.40 1.31
CA MET A 237 10.34 -14.37 1.86
C MET A 237 9.65 -12.98 1.86
N LEU A 238 8.94 -12.64 0.80
CA LEU A 238 8.17 -11.40 0.73
C LEU A 238 7.04 -11.38 1.77
N ILE A 239 6.28 -12.48 1.90
CA ILE A 239 5.20 -12.58 2.90
C ILE A 239 5.77 -12.45 4.31
N VAL A 240 6.91 -13.06 4.62
CA VAL A 240 7.61 -12.89 5.90
C VAL A 240 7.90 -11.42 6.18
N ARG A 241 8.41 -10.68 5.20
CA ARG A 241 8.68 -9.24 5.34
C ARG A 241 7.42 -8.39 5.53
N LEU A 242 6.35 -8.71 4.80
CA LEU A 242 5.07 -8.02 4.93
C LEU A 242 4.34 -8.39 6.23
N SER A 243 4.74 -9.46 6.90
CA SER A 243 4.15 -9.96 8.15
C SER A 243 4.82 -9.44 9.42
N VAL A 244 5.88 -8.64 9.31
CA VAL A 244 6.53 -8.02 10.48
C VAL A 244 5.74 -6.76 10.92
N PRO A 245 5.47 -6.58 12.25
CA PRO A 245 5.69 -7.51 13.37
C PRO A 245 4.73 -8.72 13.29
N PHE A 246 5.19 -9.88 13.76
CA PHE A 246 4.40 -11.10 13.71
C PHE A 246 3.23 -11.05 14.71
N THR A 247 2.04 -11.37 14.21
CA THR A 247 0.84 -11.63 15.01
C THR A 247 0.46 -13.11 14.89
N PRO A 248 -0.37 -13.67 15.78
CA PRO A 248 -0.82 -15.06 15.66
C PRO A 248 -1.44 -15.37 14.29
N ILE A 249 -2.22 -14.43 13.72
CA ILE A 249 -2.84 -14.57 12.39
C ILE A 249 -1.77 -14.63 11.30
N ARG A 250 -0.74 -13.77 11.35
CA ARG A 250 0.35 -13.75 10.37
C ARG A 250 1.22 -15.00 10.47
N SER A 251 1.46 -15.50 11.69
CA SER A 251 2.17 -16.76 11.89
C SER A 251 1.38 -17.93 11.34
N ALA A 252 0.08 -18.03 11.61
CA ALA A 252 -0.80 -19.03 11.03
C ALA A 252 -0.83 -18.94 9.49
N LEU A 253 -0.89 -17.72 8.93
CA LEU A 253 -0.80 -17.50 7.49
C LEU A 253 0.48 -18.12 6.90
N LEU A 254 1.64 -17.91 7.53
CA LEU A 254 2.89 -18.45 7.05
C LEU A 254 2.89 -19.99 7.08
N VAL A 255 2.32 -20.60 8.13
CA VAL A 255 2.16 -22.06 8.20
C VAL A 255 1.28 -22.56 7.04
N VAL A 256 0.17 -21.89 6.75
CA VAL A 256 -0.72 -22.25 5.64
C VAL A 256 -0.01 -22.08 4.28
N VAL A 257 0.71 -20.99 4.09
CA VAL A 257 1.44 -20.73 2.83
C VAL A 257 2.54 -21.75 2.58
N VAL A 258 3.40 -21.98 3.57
CA VAL A 258 4.50 -22.93 3.46
C VAL A 258 3.95 -24.37 3.39
N GLY A 259 3.06 -24.73 4.31
CA GLY A 259 2.45 -26.06 4.34
C GLY A 259 1.66 -26.38 3.07
N GLY A 260 0.86 -25.44 2.59
CA GLY A 260 0.10 -25.59 1.34
C GLY A 260 0.99 -25.70 0.10
N THR A 261 2.07 -24.92 0.04
CA THR A 261 3.05 -25.03 -1.06
C THR A 261 3.76 -26.36 -1.05
N VAL A 262 4.22 -26.84 0.13
CA VAL A 262 4.86 -28.14 0.28
C VAL A 262 3.88 -29.28 -0.04
N LEU A 263 2.65 -29.20 0.46
CA LEU A 263 1.62 -30.20 0.20
C LEU A 263 1.27 -30.26 -1.31
N GLY A 264 1.14 -29.12 -1.95
CA GLY A 264 0.92 -29.02 -3.40
C GLY A 264 2.08 -29.61 -4.21
N ALA A 265 3.31 -29.35 -3.77
CA ALA A 265 4.51 -29.84 -4.45
C ALA A 265 4.80 -31.34 -4.20
N THR A 266 4.29 -31.92 -3.12
CA THR A 266 4.54 -33.34 -2.76
C THR A 266 3.35 -34.22 -3.05
N LEU A 267 2.22 -34.01 -2.37
CA LEU A 267 1.03 -34.86 -2.49
C LEU A 267 0.30 -34.65 -3.82
N PHE A 268 0.25 -33.40 -4.28
CA PHE A 268 -0.43 -33.03 -5.53
C PHE A 268 0.55 -32.77 -6.69
N HIS A 269 1.77 -33.32 -6.62
CA HIS A 269 2.83 -33.07 -7.61
C HIS A 269 2.38 -33.38 -9.05
N GLY A 270 1.61 -34.47 -9.25
CA GLY A 270 1.10 -34.86 -10.56
C GLY A 270 0.10 -33.86 -11.14
N LEU A 271 -0.76 -33.25 -10.29
CA LEU A 271 -1.71 -32.22 -10.71
C LEU A 271 -0.98 -30.96 -11.19
N PHE A 272 0.08 -30.56 -10.48
CA PHE A 272 0.84 -29.35 -10.81
C PHE A 272 2.02 -29.59 -11.75
N GLY A 273 2.18 -30.81 -12.28
CA GLY A 273 3.29 -31.14 -13.18
C GLY A 273 4.67 -30.97 -12.54
N ILE A 274 4.76 -31.21 -11.23
CA ILE A 274 6.00 -31.16 -10.45
C ILE A 274 6.63 -32.54 -10.48
N VAL A 275 7.90 -32.61 -10.89
CA VAL A 275 8.64 -33.88 -10.92
C VAL A 275 9.39 -34.14 -9.63
N PRO A 276 9.60 -35.42 -9.23
CA PRO A 276 10.34 -35.77 -8.05
C PRO A 276 11.77 -35.20 -8.07
N PHE A 277 12.27 -34.81 -6.91
CA PHE A 277 13.61 -34.25 -6.74
C PHE A 277 14.69 -35.32 -6.93
N THR A 278 15.70 -34.96 -7.72
CA THR A 278 16.97 -35.68 -7.78
C THR A 278 18.03 -34.95 -6.96
N VAL A 279 19.14 -35.64 -6.63
CA VAL A 279 20.24 -35.01 -5.86
C VAL A 279 20.78 -33.75 -6.54
N PRO A 280 21.04 -33.71 -7.87
CA PRO A 280 21.46 -32.48 -8.54
C PRO A 280 20.44 -31.35 -8.44
N MET A 281 19.14 -31.66 -8.52
CA MET A 281 18.08 -30.68 -8.35
C MET A 281 18.07 -30.08 -6.95
N ALA A 282 18.23 -30.91 -5.91
CA ALA A 282 18.25 -30.48 -4.53
C ALA A 282 19.43 -29.52 -4.24
N VAL A 283 20.62 -29.85 -4.75
CA VAL A 283 21.80 -29.01 -4.61
C VAL A 283 21.64 -27.68 -5.33
N LEU A 284 21.16 -27.70 -6.58
CA LEU A 284 20.91 -26.47 -7.36
C LEU A 284 19.86 -25.61 -6.69
N PHE A 285 18.74 -26.21 -6.24
CA PHE A 285 17.69 -25.48 -5.51
C PHE A 285 18.24 -24.81 -4.26
N ALA A 286 18.96 -25.55 -3.42
CA ALA A 286 19.51 -25.00 -2.18
C ALA A 286 20.47 -23.85 -2.45
N ALA A 287 21.36 -23.98 -3.43
CA ALA A 287 22.29 -22.92 -3.82
C ALA A 287 21.54 -21.65 -4.32
N CYS A 288 20.57 -21.83 -5.22
CA CYS A 288 19.75 -20.71 -5.73
C CYS A 288 18.88 -20.09 -4.64
N ALA A 289 18.29 -20.88 -3.74
CA ALA A 289 17.47 -20.40 -2.64
C ALA A 289 18.27 -19.56 -1.64
N VAL A 290 19.49 -19.98 -1.28
CA VAL A 290 20.40 -19.21 -0.41
C VAL A 290 20.84 -17.91 -1.11
N ALA A 291 21.24 -17.99 -2.38
CA ALA A 291 21.64 -16.81 -3.15
C ALA A 291 20.48 -15.80 -3.28
N ALA A 292 19.28 -16.29 -3.57
CA ALA A 292 18.08 -15.47 -3.64
C ALA A 292 17.75 -14.83 -2.28
N ALA A 293 17.89 -15.55 -1.17
CA ALA A 293 17.66 -15.01 0.17
C ALA A 293 18.66 -13.91 0.53
N ALA A 294 19.95 -14.10 0.24
CA ALA A 294 20.99 -13.11 0.47
C ALA A 294 20.74 -11.83 -0.36
N LEU A 295 20.46 -12.00 -1.66
CA LEU A 295 20.15 -10.88 -2.57
C LEU A 295 18.88 -10.13 -2.15
N PHE A 296 17.83 -10.87 -1.79
CA PHE A 296 16.57 -10.31 -1.33
C PHE A 296 16.78 -9.44 -0.07
N HIS A 297 17.50 -9.98 0.92
CA HIS A 297 17.78 -9.25 2.15
C HIS A 297 18.60 -8.00 1.89
N TRP A 298 19.60 -8.07 1.05
CA TRP A 298 20.44 -6.93 0.66
C TRP A 298 19.63 -5.86 -0.07
N LEU A 299 18.88 -6.23 -1.13
CA LEU A 299 18.05 -5.30 -1.90
C LEU A 299 16.99 -4.64 -1.03
N TYR A 300 16.31 -5.42 -0.18
CA TYR A 300 15.28 -4.90 0.70
C TYR A 300 15.87 -3.89 1.71
N GLY A 301 17.07 -4.15 2.22
CA GLY A 301 17.78 -3.25 3.11
C GLY A 301 18.24 -1.95 2.41
N VAL A 302 18.76 -2.05 1.19
CA VAL A 302 19.23 -0.88 0.42
C VAL A 302 18.05 0.02 0.02
N LEU A 303 17.01 -0.58 -0.59
CA LEU A 303 15.84 0.18 -1.05
C LEU A 303 15.04 0.75 0.13
N GLY A 304 14.96 0.02 1.25
CA GLY A 304 14.30 0.50 2.46
C GLY A 304 15.01 1.75 3.02
N ARG A 305 16.33 1.70 3.21
CA ARG A 305 17.11 2.86 3.67
C ARG A 305 17.02 4.05 2.72
N TRP A 306 17.07 3.82 1.42
CA TRP A 306 16.91 4.88 0.43
C TRP A 306 15.53 5.55 0.53
N HIS A 307 14.49 4.75 0.67
CA HIS A 307 13.11 5.23 0.80
C HIS A 307 12.91 6.02 2.10
N GLU A 308 13.39 5.52 3.23
CA GLU A 308 13.32 6.22 4.52
C GLU A 308 14.09 7.56 4.49
N ALA A 309 15.27 7.58 3.90
CA ALA A 309 16.06 8.81 3.74
C ALA A 309 15.36 9.85 2.86
N ARG A 310 14.61 9.40 1.85
CA ARG A 310 13.80 10.29 1.01
C ARG A 310 12.61 10.86 1.79
N LEU A 311 11.86 10.01 2.50
CA LEU A 311 10.73 10.45 3.33
C LEU A 311 11.14 11.45 4.41
N ALA A 312 12.34 11.30 4.97
CA ALA A 312 12.89 12.23 5.95
C ALA A 312 13.26 13.61 5.36
N ARG A 313 13.47 13.71 4.04
CA ARG A 313 13.73 14.98 3.35
C ARG A 313 12.44 15.71 2.93
N GLU A 314 11.35 14.95 2.76
CA GLU A 314 10.04 15.48 2.36
C GLU A 314 9.16 15.84 3.59
N ALA A 315 9.55 15.42 4.81
CA ALA A 315 8.88 15.72 6.09
C ALA A 315 9.43 16.99 6.75
#